data_725c93d53d9d0fdcc263ca40fdd2b3af
#
_entry.id   725c93d53d9d0fdcc263ca40fdd2b3af
#
_cell.length_a   1.000
_cell.length_b   1.000
_cell.length_c   1.000
_cell.angle_alpha   90.00
_cell.angle_beta   90.00
_cell.angle_gamma   90.00
#
_symmetry.space_group_name_H-M   'P 1'
#
loop_
_entity.id
_entity.type
_entity.pdbx_description
1 polymer ?
#
loop_
_entity_poly.entity_id
_entity_poly.type
_entity_poly.pdbx_seq_one_letter_code
_entity_poly.pdbx_strand_id
1 'polypeptide(L)'
;MTPERTAKIGRWWWLAVLAFVIGIFVFAPAVLIERLFVINANVKFVADGGTIWSGRGRIHVASGPVPFIIPLTWRFAPASLLGLRLGFIVEPDAPALSGTALIGLRPGDIELRNTALLVDARLLAMVHVAAALVTPAGKIRLQQVGEERLSVKPATTAKGAWQVDGVIGLNAEQLALGGIINAPLGNQEIKLNADGATIKISVLRSSGPLKLEGDGSVTLTLPRRFTFSGFATVADDAPAALKQLGPVMADGRQRIELNTAW
;
A
#
# COMPACT_ATOMS: atom_id res chain seq x y z
N MET A 1 -30.01 -67.95 18.56
CA MET A 1 -28.70 -67.32 18.33
C MET A 1 -28.87 -66.37 17.13
N THR A 2 -29.10 -65.10 17.40
CA THR A 2 -29.23 -64.07 16.39
C THR A 2 -27.85 -63.52 16.10
N PRO A 3 -27.38 -63.42 14.83
CA PRO A 3 -26.11 -62.84 14.53
C PRO A 3 -26.19 -61.29 14.66
N GLU A 4 -25.38 -60.75 15.54
CA GLU A 4 -25.16 -59.31 15.66
C GLU A 4 -24.67 -58.75 14.32
N ARG A 5 -25.51 -57.91 13.71
CA ARG A 5 -25.11 -57.02 12.63
C ARG A 5 -24.24 -55.92 13.22
N THR A 6 -22.95 -56.16 13.36
CA THR A 6 -21.98 -55.11 13.60
C THR A 6 -22.00 -54.17 12.37
N ALA A 7 -22.71 -53.05 12.53
CA ALA A 7 -22.85 -52.08 11.50
C ALA A 7 -21.45 -51.55 11.11
N LYS A 8 -21.10 -51.66 9.83
CA LYS A 8 -19.92 -51.02 9.20
C LYS A 8 -20.09 -49.48 9.19
N ILE A 9 -20.24 -48.91 10.36
CA ILE A 9 -20.40 -47.43 10.54
C ILE A 9 -19.07 -46.70 10.33
N GLY A 10 -17.91 -47.41 10.45
CA GLY A 10 -16.61 -46.77 10.54
C GLY A 10 -16.12 -46.04 9.29
N ARG A 11 -16.63 -46.38 8.07
CA ARG A 11 -16.08 -45.81 6.84
C ARG A 11 -16.81 -44.54 6.33
N TRP A 12 -18.10 -44.44 6.59
CA TRP A 12 -18.93 -43.27 6.20
C TRP A 12 -18.83 -42.14 7.20
N TRP A 13 -18.50 -42.41 8.44
CA TRP A 13 -18.26 -41.40 9.47
C TRP A 13 -17.16 -40.44 9.09
N TRP A 14 -16.03 -40.90 8.54
CA TRP A 14 -14.94 -40.05 8.09
C TRP A 14 -15.35 -39.12 6.96
N LEU A 15 -16.21 -39.57 6.05
CA LEU A 15 -16.74 -38.68 4.99
C LEU A 15 -17.66 -37.60 5.57
N ALA A 16 -18.47 -37.95 6.56
CA ALA A 16 -19.33 -36.97 7.23
C ALA A 16 -18.49 -35.90 8.00
N VAL A 17 -17.47 -36.38 8.74
CA VAL A 17 -16.54 -35.46 9.43
C VAL A 17 -15.78 -34.60 8.43
N LEU A 18 -15.28 -35.18 7.35
CA LEU A 18 -14.58 -34.45 6.29
C LEU A 18 -15.50 -33.39 5.65
N ALA A 19 -16.70 -33.76 5.29
CA ALA A 19 -17.70 -32.84 4.73
C ALA A 19 -18.06 -31.73 5.72
N PHE A 20 -18.16 -32.00 7.00
CA PHE A 20 -18.41 -31.04 8.05
C PHE A 20 -17.23 -30.05 8.20
N VAL A 21 -15.99 -30.54 8.21
CA VAL A 21 -14.79 -29.70 8.27
C VAL A 21 -14.68 -28.81 7.04
N ILE A 22 -14.91 -29.38 5.84
CA ILE A 22 -14.94 -28.60 4.59
C ILE A 22 -16.06 -27.54 4.68
N GLY A 23 -17.24 -27.90 5.19
CA GLY A 23 -18.34 -26.95 5.37
C GLY A 23 -17.95 -25.77 6.27
N ILE A 24 -17.37 -26.05 7.45
CA ILE A 24 -16.87 -25.00 8.35
C ILE A 24 -15.86 -24.11 7.64
N PHE A 25 -14.93 -24.70 6.87
CA PHE A 25 -13.89 -23.95 6.16
C PHE A 25 -14.46 -23.10 5.04
N VAL A 26 -15.39 -23.63 4.24
CA VAL A 26 -16.04 -22.91 3.13
C VAL A 26 -16.91 -21.76 3.65
N PHE A 27 -17.62 -21.96 4.73
CA PHE A 27 -18.52 -20.96 5.32
C PHE A 27 -17.89 -20.17 6.47
N ALA A 28 -16.58 -20.25 6.65
CA ALA A 28 -15.88 -19.52 7.72
C ALA A 28 -16.17 -18.01 7.62
N PRO A 29 -16.73 -17.38 8.67
CA PRO A 29 -17.15 -15.98 8.61
C PRO A 29 -15.96 -15.04 8.53
N ALA A 30 -16.15 -13.91 7.85
CA ALA A 30 -15.14 -12.87 7.63
C ALA A 30 -14.57 -12.28 8.94
N VAL A 31 -15.35 -12.30 10.01
CA VAL A 31 -14.93 -11.82 11.35
C VAL A 31 -13.67 -12.54 11.87
N LEU A 32 -13.37 -13.75 11.39
CA LEU A 32 -12.14 -14.44 11.74
C LEU A 32 -10.89 -13.72 11.21
N ILE A 33 -11.02 -12.98 10.11
CA ILE A 33 -9.93 -12.19 9.53
C ILE A 33 -9.51 -11.09 10.51
N GLU A 34 -10.44 -10.47 11.21
CA GLU A 34 -10.14 -9.40 12.19
C GLU A 34 -9.14 -9.85 13.27
N ARG A 35 -9.26 -11.11 13.71
CA ARG A 35 -8.38 -11.70 14.73
C ARG A 35 -7.01 -12.07 14.18
N LEU A 36 -6.92 -12.38 12.88
CA LEU A 36 -5.68 -12.76 12.21
C LEU A 36 -4.86 -11.54 11.77
N PHE A 37 -5.54 -10.44 11.41
CA PHE A 37 -4.92 -9.22 10.88
C PHE A 37 -4.94 -8.06 11.89
N VAL A 38 -4.40 -8.28 13.07
CA VAL A 38 -4.00 -7.18 13.98
C VAL A 38 -2.67 -6.63 13.48
N ILE A 39 -2.73 -5.64 12.57
CA ILE A 39 -1.52 -5.07 11.95
C ILE A 39 -0.74 -4.24 12.98
N ASN A 40 -1.39 -3.33 13.67
CA ASN A 40 -0.85 -2.54 14.80
C ASN A 40 -1.99 -1.77 15.48
N ALA A 41 -1.68 -1.04 16.56
CA ALA A 41 -2.66 -0.26 17.31
C ALA A 41 -3.35 0.84 16.47
N ASN A 42 -2.70 1.32 15.42
CA ASN A 42 -3.16 2.44 14.60
C ASN A 42 -3.92 2.00 13.34
N VAL A 43 -3.85 0.72 12.97
CA VAL A 43 -4.52 0.19 11.78
C VAL A 43 -5.34 -1.03 12.18
N LYS A 44 -6.66 -0.90 12.08
CA LYS A 44 -7.61 -1.94 12.44
C LYS A 44 -8.46 -2.32 11.23
N PHE A 45 -8.55 -3.60 10.94
CA PHE A 45 -9.50 -4.14 9.99
C PHE A 45 -10.80 -4.53 10.70
N VAL A 46 -11.94 -4.20 10.10
CA VAL A 46 -13.28 -4.58 10.57
C VAL A 46 -14.04 -5.18 9.40
N ALA A 47 -14.51 -6.41 9.55
CA ALA A 47 -15.32 -7.09 8.54
C ALA A 47 -16.80 -6.69 8.69
N ASP A 48 -17.40 -6.19 7.63
CA ASP A 48 -18.83 -5.83 7.61
C ASP A 48 -19.71 -7.01 7.20
N GLY A 49 -19.14 -8.05 6.60
CA GLY A 49 -19.87 -9.24 6.21
C GLY A 49 -19.15 -10.11 5.17
N GLY A 50 -19.73 -11.30 4.95
CA GLY A 50 -19.18 -12.29 4.03
C GLY A 50 -18.41 -13.40 4.73
N THR A 51 -17.59 -14.09 3.97
CA THR A 51 -16.73 -15.18 4.42
C THR A 51 -15.25 -14.78 4.35
N ILE A 52 -14.36 -15.60 4.87
CA ILE A 52 -12.92 -15.40 4.69
C ILE A 52 -12.51 -15.38 3.20
N TRP A 53 -13.30 -16.01 2.33
CA TRP A 53 -13.03 -16.15 0.89
C TRP A 53 -13.52 -14.98 0.05
N SER A 54 -14.62 -14.35 0.48
CA SER A 54 -15.15 -13.16 -0.19
C SER A 54 -16.01 -12.36 0.80
N GLY A 55 -15.84 -11.07 0.79
CA GLY A 55 -16.59 -10.22 1.70
C GLY A 55 -16.30 -8.75 1.49
N ARG A 56 -16.78 -7.97 2.43
CA ARG A 56 -16.59 -6.53 2.52
C ARG A 56 -16.22 -6.14 3.94
N GLY A 57 -15.42 -5.10 4.05
CA GLY A 57 -14.98 -4.59 5.33
C GLY A 57 -14.39 -3.21 5.21
N ARG A 58 -13.82 -2.74 6.31
CA ARG A 58 -13.23 -1.41 6.41
C ARG A 58 -11.89 -1.46 7.11
N ILE A 59 -10.93 -0.72 6.58
CA ILE A 59 -9.67 -0.45 7.27
C ILE A 59 -9.83 0.90 7.97
N HIS A 60 -9.69 0.92 9.28
CA HIS A 60 -9.62 2.12 10.11
C HIS A 60 -8.15 2.46 10.31
N VAL A 61 -7.75 3.66 9.91
CA VAL A 61 -6.39 4.18 10.09
C VAL A 61 -6.44 5.37 11.03
N ALA A 62 -5.77 5.25 12.15
CA ALA A 62 -5.71 6.27 13.21
C ALA A 62 -4.29 6.84 13.40
N SER A 63 -3.42 6.71 12.40
CA SER A 63 -2.00 7.13 12.51
C SER A 63 -1.73 8.58 12.13
N GLY A 64 -2.73 9.32 11.65
CA GLY A 64 -2.64 10.72 11.26
C GLY A 64 -3.42 11.67 12.17
N PRO A 65 -3.41 12.96 11.84
CA PRO A 65 -4.17 13.98 12.58
C PRO A 65 -5.69 13.76 12.49
N VAL A 66 -6.15 13.08 11.44
CA VAL A 66 -7.55 12.74 11.23
C VAL A 66 -7.66 11.25 10.95
N PRO A 67 -8.42 10.49 11.75
CA PRO A 67 -8.68 9.09 11.45
C PRO A 67 -9.50 8.98 10.16
N PHE A 68 -9.17 8.02 9.32
CA PHE A 68 -9.91 7.76 8.09
C PHE A 68 -10.26 6.29 7.92
N ILE A 69 -11.31 6.05 7.15
CA ILE A 69 -11.87 4.73 6.92
C ILE A 69 -11.81 4.44 5.43
N ILE A 70 -11.24 3.29 5.09
CA ILE A 70 -11.17 2.78 3.72
C ILE A 70 -12.10 1.57 3.62
N PRO A 71 -13.29 1.71 3.03
CA PRO A 71 -14.08 0.55 2.67
C PRO A 71 -13.39 -0.25 1.57
N LEU A 72 -13.50 -1.56 1.65
CA LEU A 72 -12.92 -2.47 0.66
C LEU A 72 -13.74 -3.74 0.54
N THR A 73 -13.61 -4.38 -0.61
CA THR A 73 -14.08 -5.73 -0.85
C THR A 73 -12.92 -6.64 -1.14
N TRP A 74 -13.08 -7.92 -0.85
CA TRP A 74 -12.10 -8.94 -1.20
C TRP A 74 -12.77 -10.18 -1.76
N ARG A 75 -12.03 -10.87 -2.60
CA ARG A 75 -12.39 -12.18 -3.13
C ARG A 75 -11.17 -13.06 -3.27
N PHE A 76 -11.32 -14.31 -2.95
CA PHE A 76 -10.27 -15.31 -3.12
C PHE A 76 -9.94 -15.51 -4.60
N ALA A 77 -8.65 -15.61 -4.90
CA ALA A 77 -8.12 -15.86 -6.23
C ALA A 77 -7.58 -17.30 -6.33
N PRO A 78 -8.37 -18.31 -6.74
CA PRO A 78 -7.95 -19.71 -6.69
C PRO A 78 -6.72 -20.01 -7.55
N ALA A 79 -6.50 -19.29 -8.63
CA ALA A 79 -5.31 -19.43 -9.47
C ALA A 79 -3.99 -19.19 -8.71
N SER A 80 -4.03 -18.45 -7.60
CA SER A 80 -2.85 -18.22 -6.75
C SER A 80 -2.34 -19.48 -6.06
N LEU A 81 -3.20 -20.49 -5.87
CA LEU A 81 -2.81 -21.79 -5.29
C LEU A 81 -1.79 -22.51 -6.16
N LEU A 82 -1.81 -22.33 -7.47
CA LEU A 82 -0.81 -22.88 -8.38
C LEU A 82 0.61 -22.38 -8.04
N GLY A 83 0.72 -21.21 -7.41
CA GLY A 83 1.96 -20.65 -6.88
C GLY A 83 2.20 -20.91 -5.39
N LEU A 84 1.50 -21.88 -4.78
CA LEU A 84 1.58 -22.20 -3.35
C LEU A 84 1.37 -20.99 -2.43
N ARG A 85 0.34 -20.19 -2.74
CA ARG A 85 -0.04 -19.00 -1.96
C ARG A 85 -1.55 -18.87 -1.85
N LEU A 86 -2.02 -18.26 -0.78
CA LEU A 86 -3.41 -17.83 -0.66
C LEU A 86 -3.54 -16.44 -1.23
N GLY A 87 -4.18 -16.30 -2.39
CA GLY A 87 -4.33 -15.01 -3.06
C GLY A 87 -5.72 -14.44 -2.89
N PHE A 88 -5.76 -13.12 -2.67
CA PHE A 88 -7.00 -12.35 -2.57
C PHE A 88 -6.91 -11.13 -3.48
N ILE A 89 -7.92 -10.95 -4.30
CA ILE A 89 -8.12 -9.69 -5.02
C ILE A 89 -8.81 -8.75 -4.07
N VAL A 90 -8.19 -7.61 -3.82
CA VAL A 90 -8.70 -6.56 -2.92
C VAL A 90 -9.01 -5.33 -3.75
N GLU A 91 -10.21 -4.81 -3.58
CA GLU A 91 -10.72 -3.64 -4.29
C GLU A 91 -11.17 -2.60 -3.26
N PRO A 92 -10.37 -1.55 -3.01
CA PRO A 92 -10.82 -0.41 -2.22
C PRO A 92 -11.99 0.30 -2.92
N ASP A 93 -13.00 0.67 -2.16
CA ASP A 93 -14.18 1.40 -2.63
C ASP A 93 -14.33 2.71 -1.85
N ALA A 94 -13.34 3.56 -1.94
CA ALA A 94 -13.33 4.88 -1.33
C ALA A 94 -13.16 5.95 -2.41
N PRO A 95 -13.80 7.13 -2.27
CA PRO A 95 -13.63 8.23 -3.23
C PRO A 95 -12.19 8.67 -3.42
N ALA A 96 -11.36 8.52 -2.38
CA ALA A 96 -9.96 8.90 -2.39
C ALA A 96 -8.99 7.75 -2.71
N LEU A 97 -9.47 6.52 -2.81
CA LEU A 97 -8.67 5.32 -3.09
C LEU A 97 -9.50 4.30 -3.85
N SER A 98 -9.14 4.02 -5.07
CA SER A 98 -9.81 3.04 -5.92
C SER A 98 -8.81 2.19 -6.71
N GLY A 99 -9.29 1.08 -7.27
CA GLY A 99 -8.45 0.19 -8.07
C GLY A 99 -8.45 -1.24 -7.55
N THR A 100 -7.42 -1.99 -7.90
CA THR A 100 -7.31 -3.41 -7.55
C THR A 100 -5.89 -3.76 -7.15
N ALA A 101 -5.76 -4.71 -6.23
CA ALA A 101 -4.49 -5.33 -5.87
C ALA A 101 -4.69 -6.82 -5.61
N LEU A 102 -3.78 -7.66 -6.08
CA LEU A 102 -3.73 -9.06 -5.73
C LEU A 102 -2.76 -9.24 -4.57
N ILE A 103 -3.29 -9.59 -3.41
CA ILE A 103 -2.52 -9.89 -2.20
C ILE A 103 -2.32 -11.39 -2.11
N GLY A 104 -1.08 -11.85 -2.16
CA GLY A 104 -0.68 -13.24 -1.95
C GLY A 104 -0.11 -13.42 -0.55
N LEU A 105 -0.64 -14.38 0.20
CA LEU A 105 -0.16 -14.70 1.55
C LEU A 105 0.65 -16.00 1.50
N ARG A 106 1.86 -15.95 2.04
CA ARG A 106 2.71 -17.10 2.34
C ARG A 106 3.15 -17.03 3.80
N PRO A 107 3.56 -18.16 4.40
CA PRO A 107 4.16 -18.10 5.74
C PRO A 107 5.35 -17.13 5.77
N GLY A 108 5.21 -16.04 6.56
CA GLY A 108 6.26 -15.02 6.72
C GLY A 108 6.43 -14.02 5.57
N ASP A 109 5.56 -14.03 4.55
CA ASP A 109 5.67 -13.12 3.40
C ASP A 109 4.29 -12.71 2.88
N ILE A 110 4.13 -11.44 2.59
CA ILE A 110 2.95 -10.86 1.95
C ILE A 110 3.38 -10.34 0.59
N GLU A 111 2.86 -10.90 -0.47
CA GLU A 111 3.15 -10.46 -1.83
C GLU A 111 2.01 -9.57 -2.36
N LEU A 112 2.36 -8.42 -2.94
CA LEU A 112 1.44 -7.65 -3.77
C LEU A 112 1.78 -7.87 -5.24
N ARG A 113 0.75 -8.12 -6.04
CA ARG A 113 0.86 -8.33 -7.48
C ARG A 113 -0.27 -7.62 -8.20
N ASN A 114 -0.07 -7.35 -9.49
CA ASN A 114 -1.07 -6.73 -10.35
C ASN A 114 -1.72 -5.52 -9.66
N THR A 115 -0.90 -4.73 -8.97
CA THR A 115 -1.37 -3.57 -8.23
C THR A 115 -1.61 -2.43 -9.21
N ALA A 116 -2.85 -1.95 -9.25
CA ALA A 116 -3.27 -0.79 -10.01
C ALA A 116 -4.21 0.03 -9.13
N LEU A 117 -3.63 0.94 -8.36
CA LEU A 117 -4.38 1.79 -7.42
C LEU A 117 -4.32 3.25 -7.88
N LEU A 118 -5.44 3.92 -7.78
CA LEU A 118 -5.58 5.37 -7.96
C LEU A 118 -5.85 6.00 -6.60
N VAL A 119 -4.96 6.85 -6.17
CA VAL A 119 -4.96 7.51 -4.87
C VAL A 119 -5.16 9.00 -5.07
N ASP A 120 -6.13 9.61 -4.39
CA ASP A 120 -6.20 11.07 -4.31
C ASP A 120 -5.06 11.59 -3.43
N ALA A 121 -4.31 12.57 -3.93
CA ALA A 121 -3.17 13.14 -3.22
C ALA A 121 -3.55 13.72 -1.84
N ARG A 122 -4.82 14.07 -1.62
CA ARG A 122 -5.34 14.52 -0.32
C ARG A 122 -5.17 13.50 0.80
N LEU A 123 -5.10 12.19 0.47
CA LEU A 123 -4.80 11.15 1.46
C LEU A 123 -3.43 11.35 2.12
N LEU A 124 -2.46 11.94 1.43
CA LEU A 124 -1.14 12.24 2.01
C LEU A 124 -1.24 13.21 3.19
N ALA A 125 -2.18 14.18 3.14
CA ALA A 125 -2.41 15.10 4.24
C ALA A 125 -3.00 14.42 5.49
N MET A 126 -3.68 13.30 5.31
CA MET A 126 -4.25 12.52 6.42
C MET A 126 -3.19 11.66 7.13
N VAL A 127 -2.10 11.34 6.44
CA VAL A 127 -1.06 10.45 6.97
C VAL A 127 0.00 11.19 7.78
N HIS A 128 0.29 12.44 7.45
CA HIS A 128 1.38 13.18 8.10
C HIS A 128 0.99 14.63 8.40
N VAL A 129 1.28 15.07 9.64
CA VAL A 129 0.90 16.42 10.13
C VAL A 129 1.50 17.53 9.25
N ALA A 130 2.74 17.40 8.79
CA ALA A 130 3.35 18.38 7.91
C ALA A 130 2.63 18.49 6.56
N ALA A 131 2.07 17.40 6.04
CA ALA A 131 1.28 17.39 4.82
C ALA A 131 -0.12 18.00 5.02
N ALA A 132 -0.61 18.11 6.26
CA ALA A 132 -1.88 18.77 6.57
C ALA A 132 -1.80 20.31 6.45
N LEU A 133 -0.61 20.90 6.60
CA LEU A 133 -0.37 22.33 6.38
C LEU A 133 -0.39 22.71 4.90
N VAL A 134 -0.14 21.73 4.05
CA VAL A 134 -0.13 21.86 2.61
C VAL A 134 -1.19 20.91 2.09
N THR A 135 -2.23 21.41 1.46
CA THR A 135 -3.31 20.59 0.94
C THR A 135 -2.90 20.02 -0.43
N PRO A 136 -2.32 18.81 -0.50
CA PRO A 136 -1.97 18.22 -1.78
C PRO A 136 -3.24 17.91 -2.57
N ALA A 137 -3.21 18.18 -3.86
CA ALA A 137 -4.28 17.86 -4.81
C ALA A 137 -3.69 17.15 -6.02
N GLY A 138 -4.53 16.40 -6.73
CA GLY A 138 -4.13 15.60 -7.88
C GLY A 138 -4.38 14.11 -7.66
N LYS A 139 -4.03 13.32 -8.66
CA LYS A 139 -4.21 11.87 -8.65
C LYS A 139 -2.85 11.18 -8.74
N ILE A 140 -2.65 10.19 -7.91
CA ILE A 140 -1.45 9.37 -7.88
C ILE A 140 -1.84 7.96 -8.28
N ARG A 141 -1.34 7.51 -9.42
CA ARG A 141 -1.52 6.14 -9.87
C ARG A 141 -0.33 5.32 -9.42
N LEU A 142 -0.61 4.30 -8.62
CA LEU A 142 0.33 3.28 -8.20
C LEU A 142 0.21 2.09 -9.14
N GLN A 143 1.28 1.76 -9.82
CA GLN A 143 1.32 0.61 -10.72
C GLN A 143 2.57 -0.21 -10.44
N GLN A 144 2.40 -1.52 -10.46
CA GLN A 144 3.53 -2.42 -10.46
C GLN A 144 4.27 -2.31 -11.79
N VAL A 145 5.59 -2.18 -11.76
CA VAL A 145 6.42 -2.08 -12.95
C VAL A 145 6.96 -3.46 -13.31
N GLY A 146 6.55 -3.98 -14.47
CA GLY A 146 6.95 -5.30 -14.94
C GLY A 146 6.22 -6.44 -14.22
N GLU A 147 6.78 -7.64 -14.30
CA GLU A 147 6.29 -8.85 -13.62
C GLU A 147 6.81 -9.00 -12.19
N GLU A 148 7.60 -8.05 -11.73
CA GLU A 148 8.19 -8.07 -10.39
C GLU A 148 7.08 -7.96 -9.33
N ARG A 149 7.19 -8.78 -8.32
CA ARG A 149 6.31 -8.78 -7.16
C ARG A 149 6.84 -7.81 -6.11
N LEU A 150 5.97 -7.12 -5.42
CA LEU A 150 6.31 -6.46 -4.17
C LEU A 150 6.14 -7.46 -3.03
N SER A 151 7.22 -7.83 -2.39
CA SER A 151 7.23 -8.70 -1.21
C SER A 151 7.37 -7.84 0.04
N VAL A 152 6.54 -8.10 1.02
CA VAL A 152 6.56 -7.41 2.31
C VAL A 152 6.69 -8.46 3.41
N LYS A 153 7.82 -8.48 4.08
CA LYS A 153 8.06 -9.35 5.24
C LYS A 153 7.86 -8.55 6.51
N PRO A 154 6.94 -8.96 7.38
CA PRO A 154 6.74 -8.28 8.65
C PRO A 154 7.98 -8.39 9.54
N ALA A 155 8.19 -7.39 10.37
CA ALA A 155 9.24 -7.42 11.37
C ALA A 155 9.03 -8.60 12.33
N THR A 156 10.03 -9.44 12.48
CA THR A 156 9.99 -10.61 13.38
C THR A 156 10.16 -10.25 14.86
N THR A 157 10.58 -9.01 15.14
CA THR A 157 10.74 -8.49 16.50
C THR A 157 10.08 -7.12 16.64
N ALA A 158 9.70 -6.74 17.85
CA ALA A 158 9.08 -5.43 18.13
C ALA A 158 9.95 -4.22 17.71
N LYS A 159 11.26 -4.38 17.58
CA LYS A 159 12.22 -3.37 17.10
C LYS A 159 12.69 -3.63 15.66
N GLY A 160 12.23 -4.71 15.05
CA GLY A 160 12.60 -5.06 13.69
C GLY A 160 11.98 -4.11 12.66
N ALA A 161 12.69 -3.85 11.58
CA ALA A 161 12.14 -3.14 10.45
C ALA A 161 11.36 -4.09 9.53
N TRP A 162 10.30 -3.57 8.92
CA TRP A 162 9.66 -4.22 7.78
C TRP A 162 10.67 -4.32 6.64
N GLN A 163 10.71 -5.47 6.01
CA GLN A 163 11.52 -5.67 4.80
C GLN A 163 10.58 -5.64 3.61
N VAL A 164 10.92 -4.81 2.64
CA VAL A 164 10.12 -4.63 1.43
C VAL A 164 11.05 -4.83 0.23
N ASP A 165 10.70 -5.73 -0.66
CA ASP A 165 11.46 -6.03 -1.86
C ASP A 165 10.56 -5.89 -3.09
N GLY A 166 11.01 -5.16 -4.12
CA GLY A 166 10.29 -5.01 -5.39
C GLY A 166 10.25 -3.59 -5.92
N VAL A 167 9.55 -3.41 -7.03
CA VAL A 167 9.49 -2.14 -7.76
C VAL A 167 8.06 -1.68 -7.95
N ILE A 168 7.81 -0.40 -7.64
CA ILE A 168 6.53 0.27 -7.88
C ILE A 168 6.76 1.55 -8.67
N GLY A 169 5.96 1.77 -9.71
CA GLY A 169 5.84 3.04 -10.40
C GLY A 169 4.74 3.91 -9.79
N LEU A 170 5.04 5.16 -9.62
CA LEU A 170 4.12 6.21 -9.22
C LEU A 170 3.97 7.18 -10.38
N ASN A 171 2.77 7.31 -10.91
CA ASN A 171 2.41 8.35 -11.86
C ASN A 171 1.50 9.35 -11.16
N ALA A 172 2.04 10.50 -10.86
CA ALA A 172 1.29 11.58 -10.25
C ALA A 172 0.85 12.57 -11.33
N GLU A 173 -0.47 12.73 -11.47
CA GLU A 173 -1.09 13.56 -12.50
C GLU A 173 -1.67 14.82 -11.86
N GLN A 174 -1.38 15.98 -12.47
CA GLN A 174 -1.90 17.28 -12.06
C GLN A 174 -1.66 17.55 -10.56
N LEU A 175 -0.47 17.19 -10.08
CA LEU A 175 -0.11 17.50 -8.71
C LEU A 175 -0.14 19.02 -8.47
N ALA A 176 -0.72 19.40 -7.36
CA ALA A 176 -0.71 20.76 -6.87
C ALA A 176 -0.59 20.76 -5.34
N LEU A 177 0.00 21.80 -4.82
CA LEU A 177 0.02 22.11 -3.41
C LEU A 177 -0.94 23.25 -3.18
N GLY A 178 -1.96 23.06 -2.36
CA GLY A 178 -2.88 24.09 -1.90
C GLY A 178 -2.53 24.58 -0.50
N GLY A 179 -3.33 25.44 0.08
CA GLY A 179 -3.12 25.98 1.40
C GLY A 179 -2.17 27.21 1.38
N ILE A 180 -1.10 27.19 2.16
CA ILE A 180 -0.14 28.32 2.27
C ILE A 180 0.62 28.50 0.95
N ILE A 181 0.90 27.43 0.23
CA ILE A 181 1.60 27.42 -1.04
C ILE A 181 0.61 26.99 -2.11
N ASN A 182 -0.01 27.91 -2.81
CA ASN A 182 -0.91 27.56 -3.91
C ASN A 182 -0.09 27.43 -5.20
N ALA A 183 0.44 26.21 -5.46
CA ALA A 183 1.37 25.99 -6.55
C ALA A 183 1.07 24.68 -7.31
N PRO A 184 0.84 24.75 -8.64
CA PRO A 184 0.80 23.56 -9.48
C PRO A 184 2.20 22.97 -9.58
N LEU A 185 2.33 21.67 -9.34
CA LEU A 185 3.59 20.92 -9.48
C LEU A 185 3.71 20.20 -10.82
N GLY A 186 2.57 19.98 -11.49
CA GLY A 186 2.53 19.26 -12.76
C GLY A 186 2.47 17.73 -12.60
N ASN A 187 3.02 17.03 -13.60
CA ASN A 187 3.00 15.56 -13.64
C ASN A 187 4.39 15.01 -13.29
N GLN A 188 4.40 13.99 -12.43
CA GLN A 188 5.63 13.38 -11.96
C GLN A 188 5.56 11.85 -12.15
N GLU A 189 6.58 11.28 -12.77
CA GLU A 189 6.76 9.84 -12.86
C GLU A 189 7.93 9.43 -11.97
N ILE A 190 7.65 8.64 -10.95
CA ILE A 190 8.60 8.27 -9.91
C ILE A 190 8.68 6.74 -9.86
N LYS A 191 9.87 6.21 -9.76
CA LYS A 191 10.14 4.80 -9.52
C LYS A 191 10.57 4.61 -8.08
N LEU A 192 9.89 3.71 -7.39
CA LEU A 192 10.26 3.23 -6.06
C LEU A 192 10.87 1.85 -6.19
N ASN A 193 12.10 1.68 -5.76
CA ASN A 193 12.78 0.40 -5.71
C ASN A 193 13.09 0.05 -4.26
N ALA A 194 12.34 -0.91 -3.73
CA ALA A 194 12.47 -1.38 -2.37
C ALA A 194 13.46 -2.55 -2.30
N ASP A 195 14.42 -2.45 -1.39
CA ASP A 195 15.48 -3.43 -1.13
C ASP A 195 15.66 -3.56 0.39
N GLY A 196 15.02 -4.55 0.97
CA GLY A 196 14.99 -4.79 2.42
C GLY A 196 14.37 -3.64 3.21
N ALA A 197 15.16 -2.98 4.03
CA ALA A 197 14.70 -1.87 4.87
C ALA A 197 14.86 -0.49 4.20
N THR A 198 15.26 -0.44 2.93
CA THR A 198 15.49 0.80 2.21
C THR A 198 14.64 0.86 0.94
N ILE A 199 13.96 1.98 0.74
CA ILE A 199 13.23 2.27 -0.49
C ILE A 199 13.96 3.38 -1.22
N LYS A 200 14.51 3.08 -2.39
CA LYS A 200 15.12 4.07 -3.28
C LYS A 200 14.03 4.73 -4.12
N ILE A 201 14.14 6.02 -4.28
CA ILE A 201 13.20 6.87 -5.01
C ILE A 201 13.95 7.48 -6.17
N SER A 202 13.48 7.30 -7.39
CA SER A 202 14.09 7.92 -8.57
C SER A 202 13.01 8.65 -9.37
N VAL A 203 13.23 9.93 -9.67
CA VAL A 203 12.35 10.70 -10.55
C VAL A 203 12.72 10.37 -11.98
N LEU A 204 11.83 9.65 -12.70
CA LEU A 204 12.08 9.23 -14.08
C LEU A 204 11.73 10.31 -15.08
N ARG A 205 10.60 10.99 -14.83
CA ARG A 205 10.09 12.03 -15.71
C ARG A 205 9.31 13.05 -14.92
N SER A 206 9.50 14.31 -15.25
CA SER A 206 8.82 15.42 -14.62
C SER A 206 8.41 16.43 -15.67
N SER A 207 7.16 16.92 -15.61
CA SER A 207 6.64 17.90 -16.56
C SER A 207 5.66 18.85 -15.88
N GLY A 208 5.62 20.08 -16.37
CA GLY A 208 4.77 21.14 -15.83
C GLY A 208 5.60 22.31 -15.27
N PRO A 209 5.00 23.14 -14.39
CA PRO A 209 5.66 24.31 -13.83
C PRO A 209 6.87 24.00 -12.94
N LEU A 210 6.89 22.80 -12.32
CA LEU A 210 8.02 22.31 -11.56
C LEU A 210 8.52 21.01 -12.21
N LYS A 211 9.74 21.06 -12.75
CA LYS A 211 10.46 19.86 -13.24
C LYS A 211 11.45 19.42 -12.18
N LEU A 212 11.32 18.21 -11.70
CA LEU A 212 12.20 17.58 -10.71
C LEU A 212 13.09 16.54 -11.38
N GLU A 213 14.35 16.52 -11.01
CA GLU A 213 15.32 15.50 -11.36
C GLU A 213 16.09 15.13 -10.10
N GLY A 214 16.26 13.85 -9.84
CA GLY A 214 17.02 13.41 -8.68
C GLY A 214 16.61 12.07 -8.11
N ASP A 215 17.32 11.69 -7.08
CA ASP A 215 17.17 10.45 -6.38
C ASP A 215 17.04 10.69 -4.87
N GLY A 216 16.33 9.77 -4.23
CA GLY A 216 16.16 9.81 -2.80
C GLY A 216 16.12 8.41 -2.19
N SER A 217 16.01 8.36 -0.88
CA SER A 217 15.80 7.11 -0.18
C SER A 217 15.00 7.30 1.10
N VAL A 218 14.23 6.26 1.44
CA VAL A 218 13.55 6.13 2.73
C VAL A 218 14.10 4.91 3.44
N THR A 219 14.58 5.08 4.66
CA THR A 219 14.99 3.97 5.53
C THR A 219 13.87 3.65 6.49
N LEU A 220 13.44 2.38 6.52
CA LEU A 220 12.33 1.90 7.35
C LEU A 220 12.76 1.52 8.77
N THR A 221 14.07 1.43 9.03
CA THR A 221 14.62 1.23 10.39
C THR A 221 14.50 2.51 11.22
N LEU A 222 14.33 2.35 12.54
CA LEU A 222 14.27 3.47 13.47
C LEU A 222 15.69 3.97 13.85
N PRO A 223 15.93 5.30 13.84
CA PRO A 223 15.03 6.35 13.38
C PRO A 223 14.84 6.32 11.87
N ARG A 224 13.61 6.49 11.43
CA ARG A 224 13.31 6.55 10.00
C ARG A 224 13.97 7.78 9.40
N ARG A 225 14.50 7.64 8.21
CA ARG A 225 15.18 8.75 7.52
C ARG A 225 14.70 8.84 6.09
N PHE A 226 14.43 10.05 5.66
CA PHE A 226 14.20 10.40 4.26
C PHE A 226 15.36 11.28 3.78
N THR A 227 15.93 10.92 2.64
CA THR A 227 16.91 11.74 1.94
C THR A 227 16.45 11.93 0.51
N PHE A 228 16.67 13.12 -0.02
CA PHE A 228 16.49 13.39 -1.44
C PHE A 228 17.57 14.40 -1.88
N SER A 229 18.19 14.13 -3.01
CA SER A 229 19.18 15.01 -3.63
C SER A 229 18.86 15.12 -5.12
N GLY A 230 18.75 16.34 -5.60
CA GLY A 230 18.39 16.56 -6.99
C GLY A 230 18.35 18.03 -7.37
N PHE A 231 17.73 18.28 -8.51
CA PHE A 231 17.56 19.61 -9.07
C PHE A 231 16.10 19.85 -9.41
N ALA A 232 15.69 21.12 -9.25
CA ALA A 232 14.41 21.60 -9.71
C ALA A 232 14.63 22.68 -10.78
N THR A 233 13.90 22.58 -11.86
CA THR A 233 13.72 23.65 -12.83
C THR A 233 12.30 24.21 -12.66
N VAL A 234 12.20 25.48 -12.35
CA VAL A 234 10.94 26.16 -12.09
C VAL A 234 10.63 27.08 -13.27
N ALA A 235 9.41 27.00 -13.78
CA ALA A 235 8.95 27.84 -14.86
C ALA A 235 8.90 29.33 -14.42
N ASP A 236 9.09 30.27 -15.35
CA ASP A 236 9.13 31.71 -15.05
C ASP A 236 7.82 32.23 -14.48
N ASP A 237 6.69 31.64 -14.91
CA ASP A 237 5.34 32.00 -14.48
C ASP A 237 4.91 31.26 -13.19
N ALA A 238 5.78 30.40 -12.64
CA ALA A 238 5.47 29.66 -11.43
C ALA A 238 5.42 30.55 -10.19
N PRO A 239 4.61 30.18 -9.17
CA PRO A 239 4.52 30.88 -7.91
C PRO A 239 5.87 31.11 -7.23
N ALA A 240 6.04 32.28 -6.57
CA ALA A 240 7.29 32.68 -5.92
C ALA A 240 7.80 31.63 -4.90
N ALA A 241 6.88 30.91 -4.24
CA ALA A 241 7.24 29.87 -3.29
C ALA A 241 8.05 28.73 -3.93
N LEU A 242 7.78 28.36 -5.19
CA LEU A 242 8.56 27.37 -5.91
C LEU A 242 9.95 27.89 -6.32
N LYS A 243 10.10 29.21 -6.47
CA LYS A 243 11.39 29.87 -6.79
C LYS A 243 12.36 29.93 -5.60
N GLN A 244 11.93 29.45 -4.42
CA GLN A 244 12.70 29.48 -3.18
C GLN A 244 12.98 28.07 -2.61
N LEU A 245 12.87 27.00 -3.42
CA LEU A 245 13.09 25.62 -2.97
C LEU A 245 14.54 25.32 -2.60
N GLY A 246 15.50 26.08 -3.15
CA GLY A 246 16.92 25.89 -2.88
C GLY A 246 17.81 26.92 -3.58
N PRO A 247 19.13 26.86 -3.39
CA PRO A 247 20.08 27.74 -4.04
C PRO A 247 20.04 27.56 -5.56
N VAL A 248 20.01 28.71 -6.26
CA VAL A 248 20.02 28.72 -7.73
C VAL A 248 21.46 28.54 -8.21
N MET A 249 21.64 27.56 -9.10
CA MET A 249 22.92 27.26 -9.74
C MET A 249 23.16 28.15 -10.95
N ALA A 250 24.38 28.13 -11.49
CA ALA A 250 24.79 28.92 -12.66
C ALA A 250 23.96 28.60 -13.93
N ASP A 251 23.40 27.40 -14.02
CA ASP A 251 22.52 26.96 -15.11
C ASP A 251 21.03 27.26 -14.90
N GLY A 252 20.70 28.04 -13.86
CA GLY A 252 19.32 28.41 -13.52
C GLY A 252 18.52 27.37 -12.78
N ARG A 253 19.04 26.16 -12.58
CA ARG A 253 18.38 25.13 -11.77
C ARG A 253 18.59 25.38 -10.30
N GLN A 254 17.63 24.94 -9.47
CA GLN A 254 17.72 25.00 -8.02
C GLN A 254 18.16 23.64 -7.48
N ARG A 255 19.17 23.64 -6.62
CA ARG A 255 19.61 22.43 -5.93
C ARG A 255 18.69 22.15 -4.75
N ILE A 256 18.19 20.92 -4.68
CA ILE A 256 17.33 20.46 -3.58
C ILE A 256 18.10 19.37 -2.83
N GLU A 257 18.26 19.59 -1.54
CA GLU A 257 18.79 18.59 -0.62
C GLU A 257 17.87 18.51 0.60
N LEU A 258 17.22 17.36 0.78
CA LEU A 258 16.36 17.08 1.91
C LEU A 258 16.97 15.95 2.72
N ASN A 259 17.08 16.14 4.02
CA ASN A 259 17.50 15.10 4.96
C ASN A 259 16.68 15.25 6.24
N THR A 260 15.74 14.38 6.44
CA THR A 260 14.81 14.44 7.57
C THR A 260 14.78 13.08 8.27
N ALA A 261 14.82 13.09 9.60
CA ALA A 261 14.67 11.89 10.42
C ALA A 261 13.45 12.07 11.34
N TRP A 262 12.70 10.99 11.60
CA TRP A 262 11.51 10.98 12.47
C TRP A 262 11.31 9.65 13.21
#